data_7db95feea9c3b8355a18be4c36ecf192
#
_entry.id   7db95feea9c3b8355a18be4c36ecf192
#
_cell.length_a   1.000
_cell.length_b   1.000
_cell.length_c   1.000
_cell.angle_alpha   90.00
_cell.angle_beta   90.00
_cell.angle_gamma   90.00
#
_symmetry.space_group_name_H-M   'P 1'
#
loop_
_entity.id
_entity.type
_entity.pdbx_description
1 polymer ?
#
loop_
_entity_poly.entity_id
_entity_poly.type
_entity_poly.pdbx_seq_one_letter_code
_entity_poly.pdbx_strand_id
1 'polypeptide(L)'
;MTQKRVLIIEDDLDMIGLLKIILKRGGYEPISALGGKEGLRLLQEASVDLILLDLMMDDINGWEVLERIKADPALRMVPVIIVSARHQAEDPGQTETHSDQFEGYVVKPFVVRDLLTQIQEVIP
;
A
#
# COMPACT_ATOMS: atom_id res chain seq x y z
N MET A 1 16.11 16.67 -8.09
CA MET A 1 15.69 15.29 -8.37
C MET A 1 14.30 15.04 -7.82
N THR A 2 13.51 14.31 -8.56
CA THR A 2 12.14 14.02 -8.17
C THR A 2 12.11 12.89 -7.15
N GLN A 3 11.40 13.08 -6.04
CA GLN A 3 11.20 12.03 -5.06
C GLN A 3 10.26 10.96 -5.61
N LYS A 4 10.46 9.71 -5.19
CA LYS A 4 9.51 8.63 -5.48
C LYS A 4 8.22 8.90 -4.72
N ARG A 5 7.12 8.71 -5.40
CA ARG A 5 5.78 9.00 -4.85
C ARG A 5 5.12 7.71 -4.36
N VAL A 6 4.65 7.72 -3.12
CA VAL A 6 4.03 6.57 -2.48
C VAL A 6 2.59 6.91 -2.12
N LEU A 7 1.65 6.13 -2.64
CA LEU A 7 0.23 6.29 -2.29
C LEU A 7 -0.10 5.40 -1.10
N ILE A 8 -0.70 6.00 -0.08
CA ILE A 8 -1.20 5.30 1.10
C ILE A 8 -2.71 5.11 0.92
N ILE A 9 -3.18 3.87 0.89
CA ILE A 9 -4.61 3.55 0.86
C ILE A 9 -4.97 2.96 2.22
N GLU A 10 -5.65 3.74 3.04
CA GLU A 10 -5.88 3.48 4.45
C GLU A 10 -7.05 4.34 4.93
N ASP A 11 -7.91 3.83 5.80
CA ASP A 11 -9.03 4.62 6.33
C ASP A 11 -8.84 5.11 7.76
N ASP A 12 -7.74 4.75 8.42
CA ASP A 12 -7.40 5.25 9.75
C ASP A 12 -6.54 6.50 9.62
N LEU A 13 -7.09 7.65 10.03
CA LEU A 13 -6.40 8.94 9.91
C LEU A 13 -5.09 9.00 10.69
N ASP A 14 -5.03 8.37 11.87
CA ASP A 14 -3.82 8.36 12.68
C ASP A 14 -2.71 7.57 11.97
N MET A 15 -3.06 6.45 11.37
CA MET A 15 -2.11 5.64 10.62
C MET A 15 -1.63 6.37 9.37
N ILE A 16 -2.52 7.07 8.66
CA ILE A 16 -2.13 7.89 7.51
C ILE A 16 -1.11 8.94 7.94
N GLY A 17 -1.38 9.63 9.06
CA GLY A 17 -0.46 10.64 9.58
C GLY A 17 0.91 10.07 9.91
N LEU A 18 0.94 8.91 10.55
CA LEU A 18 2.19 8.23 10.90
C LEU A 18 2.97 7.83 9.65
N LEU A 19 2.29 7.20 8.70
CA LEU A 19 2.94 6.75 7.45
C LEU A 19 3.50 7.92 6.65
N LYS A 20 2.79 9.06 6.62
CA LYS A 20 3.30 10.25 5.95
C LYS A 20 4.61 10.75 6.56
N ILE A 21 4.70 10.75 7.89
CA ILE A 21 5.93 11.16 8.59
C ILE A 21 7.07 10.20 8.24
N ILE A 22 6.80 8.91 8.31
CA ILE A 22 7.81 7.88 8.02
C ILE A 22 8.32 8.03 6.58
N LEU A 23 7.42 8.17 5.62
CA LEU A 23 7.79 8.27 4.22
C LEU A 23 8.59 9.53 3.92
N LYS A 24 8.20 10.67 4.48
CA LYS A 24 8.95 11.91 4.30
C LYS A 24 10.36 11.79 4.85
N ARG A 25 10.52 11.18 6.01
CA ARG A 25 11.85 10.95 6.60
C ARG A 25 12.69 10.02 5.75
N GLY A 26 12.06 9.08 5.07
CA GLY A 26 12.75 8.17 4.16
C GLY A 26 13.08 8.75 2.80
N GLY A 27 12.67 9.99 2.53
CA GLY A 27 12.95 10.66 1.27
C GLY A 27 11.88 10.44 0.19
N TYR A 28 10.70 9.96 0.58
CA TYR A 28 9.58 9.72 -0.33
C TYR A 28 8.54 10.81 -0.24
N GLU A 29 7.79 11.00 -1.32
CA GLU A 29 6.66 11.94 -1.36
C GLU A 29 5.37 11.15 -1.09
N PRO A 30 4.71 11.33 0.07
CA PRO A 30 3.49 10.60 0.36
C PRO A 30 2.26 11.30 -0.19
N ILE A 31 1.34 10.54 -0.75
CA ILE A 31 -0.03 10.98 -0.97
C ILE A 31 -0.94 9.93 -0.33
N SER A 32 -2.14 10.33 0.07
CA SER A 32 -3.02 9.44 0.80
C SER A 32 -4.43 9.46 0.24
N ALA A 33 -5.08 8.31 0.36
CA ALA A 33 -6.49 8.13 0.05
C ALA A 33 -7.17 7.55 1.28
N LEU A 34 -8.32 8.11 1.62
CA LEU A 34 -9.10 7.66 2.77
C LEU A 34 -10.04 6.54 2.30
N GLY A 35 -9.49 5.31 2.24
CA GLY A 35 -10.22 4.14 1.82
C GLY A 35 -9.93 3.70 0.39
N GLY A 36 -10.44 2.52 0.04
CA GLY A 36 -10.14 1.88 -1.24
C GLY A 36 -10.73 2.57 -2.44
N LYS A 37 -11.94 3.10 -2.33
CA LYS A 37 -12.60 3.76 -3.46
C LYS A 37 -11.85 5.02 -3.87
N GLU A 38 -11.47 5.84 -2.89
CA GLU A 38 -10.68 7.04 -3.17
C GLU A 38 -9.31 6.67 -3.72
N GLY A 39 -8.69 5.61 -3.18
CA GLY A 39 -7.42 5.12 -3.69
C GLY A 39 -7.46 4.76 -5.16
N LEU A 40 -8.48 4.00 -5.55
CA LEU A 40 -8.67 3.63 -6.95
C LEU A 40 -8.93 4.84 -7.84
N ARG A 41 -9.69 5.82 -7.33
CA ARG A 41 -9.95 7.06 -8.06
C ARG A 41 -8.66 7.86 -8.27
N LEU A 42 -7.86 8.02 -7.22
CA LEU A 42 -6.60 8.76 -7.30
C LEU A 42 -5.62 8.12 -8.29
N LEU A 43 -5.60 6.80 -8.36
CA LEU A 43 -4.72 6.10 -9.30
C LEU A 43 -5.07 6.35 -10.76
N GLN A 44 -6.29 6.79 -11.05
CA GLN A 44 -6.68 7.19 -12.41
C GLN A 44 -6.17 8.60 -12.76
N GLU A 45 -5.81 9.40 -11.76
CA GLU A 45 -5.45 10.80 -11.95
C GLU A 45 -3.99 11.11 -11.70
N ALA A 46 -3.29 10.27 -10.92
CA ALA A 46 -1.92 10.53 -10.50
C ALA A 46 -1.04 9.31 -10.70
N SER A 47 0.19 9.54 -11.13
CA SER A 47 1.20 8.47 -11.21
C SER A 47 1.85 8.29 -9.85
N VAL A 48 2.00 7.04 -9.44
CA VAL A 48 2.70 6.70 -8.19
C VAL A 48 3.72 5.59 -8.46
N ASP A 49 4.72 5.52 -7.60
CA ASP A 49 5.81 4.54 -7.74
C ASP A 49 5.59 3.32 -6.85
N LEU A 50 4.75 3.45 -5.83
CA LEU A 50 4.45 2.38 -4.88
C LEU A 50 3.11 2.64 -4.22
N ILE A 51 2.41 1.57 -3.88
CA ILE A 51 1.16 1.65 -3.11
C ILE A 51 1.36 0.90 -1.79
N LEU A 52 1.03 1.57 -0.67
CA LEU A 52 0.89 0.94 0.63
C LEU A 52 -0.61 0.72 0.83
N LEU A 53 -1.02 -0.52 0.99
CA LEU A 53 -2.44 -0.90 0.98
C LEU A 53 -2.83 -1.61 2.25
N ASP A 54 -3.83 -1.10 2.96
CA ASP A 54 -4.45 -1.81 4.07
C ASP A 54 -5.51 -2.78 3.54
N LEU A 55 -5.60 -3.95 4.17
CA LEU A 55 -6.59 -4.94 3.80
C LEU A 55 -7.95 -4.71 4.46
N MET A 56 -7.95 -4.06 5.63
CA MET A 56 -9.14 -3.95 6.48
C MET A 56 -9.70 -2.53 6.44
N MET A 57 -10.49 -2.25 5.42
CA MET A 57 -11.14 -0.94 5.24
C MET A 57 -12.65 -1.12 5.20
N ASP A 58 -13.38 -0.06 5.58
CA ASP A 58 -14.84 -0.11 5.70
C ASP A 58 -15.56 -0.08 4.35
N ASP A 59 -15.00 0.63 3.36
CA ASP A 59 -15.70 0.81 2.09
C ASP A 59 -15.52 -0.37 1.13
N ILE A 60 -14.29 -0.85 0.97
CA ILE A 60 -14.01 -1.98 0.08
C ILE A 60 -12.82 -2.76 0.63
N ASN A 61 -12.90 -4.05 0.52
CA ASN A 61 -11.87 -4.97 0.98
C ASN A 61 -10.56 -4.72 0.22
N GLY A 62 -9.45 -4.70 0.95
CA GLY A 62 -8.13 -4.46 0.34
C GLY A 62 -7.74 -5.48 -0.72
N TRP A 63 -8.14 -6.75 -0.56
CA TRP A 63 -7.89 -7.76 -1.59
C TRP A 63 -8.58 -7.40 -2.90
N GLU A 64 -9.79 -6.86 -2.84
CA GLU A 64 -10.51 -6.41 -4.02
C GLU A 64 -9.83 -5.20 -4.66
N VAL A 65 -9.31 -4.28 -3.85
CA VAL A 65 -8.52 -3.14 -4.36
C VAL A 65 -7.30 -3.66 -5.12
N LEU A 66 -6.58 -4.61 -4.54
CA LEU A 66 -5.41 -5.22 -5.17
C LEU A 66 -5.78 -5.86 -6.50
N GLU A 67 -6.87 -6.62 -6.54
CA GLU A 67 -7.34 -7.26 -7.78
C GLU A 67 -7.64 -6.24 -8.87
N ARG A 68 -8.30 -5.13 -8.51
CA ARG A 68 -8.63 -4.08 -9.47
C ARG A 68 -7.38 -3.38 -10.00
N ILE A 69 -6.39 -3.14 -9.12
CA ILE A 69 -5.11 -2.55 -9.54
C ILE A 69 -4.42 -3.46 -10.55
N LYS A 70 -4.36 -4.75 -10.26
CA LYS A 70 -3.65 -5.70 -11.11
C LYS A 70 -4.40 -6.05 -12.39
N ALA A 71 -5.70 -5.82 -12.43
CA ALA A 71 -6.51 -6.00 -13.63
C ALA A 71 -6.42 -4.82 -14.61
N ASP A 72 -5.95 -3.66 -14.14
CA ASP A 72 -5.82 -2.46 -14.97
C ASP A 72 -4.45 -2.44 -15.64
N PRO A 73 -4.39 -2.49 -16.99
CA PRO A 73 -3.11 -2.50 -17.70
C PRO A 73 -2.21 -1.29 -17.40
N ALA A 74 -2.81 -0.15 -17.04
CA ALA A 74 -2.06 1.05 -16.70
C ALA A 74 -1.46 1.00 -15.29
N LEU A 75 -1.99 0.16 -14.41
CA LEU A 75 -1.62 0.13 -12.99
C LEU A 75 -0.92 -1.15 -12.55
N ARG A 76 -1.08 -2.22 -13.29
CA ARG A 76 -0.64 -3.55 -12.85
C ARG A 76 0.85 -3.67 -12.55
N MET A 77 1.67 -2.78 -13.10
CA MET A 77 3.12 -2.80 -12.87
C MET A 77 3.53 -2.02 -11.63
N VAL A 78 2.61 -1.25 -11.03
CA VAL A 78 2.91 -0.50 -9.81
C VAL A 78 3.01 -1.50 -8.65
N PRO A 79 4.15 -1.52 -7.93
CA PRO A 79 4.30 -2.44 -6.82
C PRO A 79 3.41 -2.08 -5.65
N VAL A 80 2.97 -3.10 -4.91
CA VAL A 80 2.10 -2.95 -3.75
C VAL A 80 2.73 -3.64 -2.55
N ILE A 81 2.80 -2.92 -1.43
CA ILE A 81 3.14 -3.49 -0.13
C ILE A 81 1.90 -3.42 0.74
N ILE A 82 1.49 -4.56 1.28
CA ILE A 82 0.35 -4.62 2.19
C ILE A 82 0.81 -4.20 3.58
N VAL A 83 0.06 -3.30 4.22
CA VAL A 83 0.32 -2.84 5.59
C VAL A 83 -0.98 -3.01 6.38
N SER A 84 -1.09 -4.05 7.18
CA SER A 84 -2.36 -4.43 7.78
C SER A 84 -2.18 -5.02 9.17
N ALA A 85 -3.22 -4.88 10.01
CA ALA A 85 -3.26 -5.57 11.31
C ALA A 85 -3.47 -7.07 11.16
N ARG A 86 -3.94 -7.53 10.00
CA ARG A 86 -4.18 -8.95 9.75
C ARG A 86 -2.90 -9.66 9.37
N HIS A 87 -2.59 -10.75 10.06
CA HIS A 87 -1.45 -11.60 9.71
C HIS A 87 -1.77 -12.47 8.51
N GLN A 88 -0.76 -12.83 7.72
CA GLN A 88 -0.95 -13.72 6.58
C GLN A 88 -1.56 -15.07 7.01
N ALA A 89 -1.16 -15.56 8.16
CA ALA A 89 -1.65 -16.84 8.69
C ALA A 89 -3.14 -16.82 9.05
N GLU A 90 -3.73 -15.63 9.25
CA GLU A 90 -5.15 -15.49 9.56
C GLU A 90 -6.03 -15.56 8.31
N ASP A 91 -5.42 -15.42 7.14
CA ASP A 91 -6.14 -15.42 5.86
C ASP A 91 -5.31 -16.14 4.80
N PRO A 92 -4.99 -17.42 5.04
CA PRO A 92 -4.04 -18.12 4.15
C PRO A 92 -4.56 -18.30 2.73
N GLY A 93 -5.87 -18.48 2.56
CA GLY A 93 -6.45 -18.62 1.23
C GLY A 93 -6.29 -17.38 0.38
N GLN A 94 -6.58 -16.20 0.94
CA GLN A 94 -6.42 -14.93 0.23
C GLN A 94 -4.95 -14.61 0.00
N THR A 95 -4.11 -14.83 1.00
CA THR A 95 -2.69 -14.56 0.89
C THR A 95 -2.06 -15.41 -0.22
N GLU A 96 -2.41 -16.70 -0.27
CA GLU A 96 -1.90 -17.60 -1.30
C GLU A 96 -2.40 -17.23 -2.69
N THR A 97 -3.70 -16.94 -2.80
CA THR A 97 -4.33 -16.56 -4.07
C THR A 97 -3.67 -15.32 -4.67
N HIS A 98 -3.28 -14.35 -3.83
CA HIS A 98 -2.75 -13.08 -4.29
C HIS A 98 -1.23 -12.94 -4.14
N SER A 99 -0.53 -14.05 -3.83
CA SER A 99 0.89 -14.00 -3.48
C SER A 99 1.80 -13.41 -4.56
N ASP A 100 1.41 -13.49 -5.82
CA ASP A 100 2.17 -12.91 -6.92
C ASP A 100 1.74 -11.48 -7.27
N GLN A 101 0.79 -10.91 -6.53
CA GLN A 101 0.26 -9.58 -6.80
C GLN A 101 0.78 -8.50 -5.87
N PHE A 102 1.44 -8.87 -4.78
CA PHE A 102 2.05 -7.90 -3.88
C PHE A 102 3.52 -8.23 -3.65
N GLU A 103 4.32 -7.21 -3.39
CA GLU A 103 5.78 -7.33 -3.24
C GLU A 103 6.22 -7.43 -1.79
N GLY A 104 5.37 -7.04 -0.84
CA GLY A 104 5.69 -7.12 0.57
C GLY A 104 4.45 -7.12 1.43
N TYR A 105 4.61 -7.57 2.68
CA TYR A 105 3.53 -7.64 3.65
C TYR A 105 4.06 -7.22 5.01
N VAL A 106 3.50 -6.15 5.55
CA VAL A 106 3.91 -5.60 6.85
C VAL A 106 2.73 -5.65 7.80
N VAL A 107 2.92 -6.28 8.95
CA VAL A 107 1.87 -6.43 9.96
C VAL A 107 1.95 -5.27 10.96
N LYS A 108 0.82 -4.66 11.27
CA LYS A 108 0.72 -3.62 12.30
C LYS A 108 0.57 -4.27 13.69
N PRO A 109 1.20 -3.75 14.72
CA PRO A 109 2.16 -2.64 14.72
C PRO A 109 3.50 -3.09 14.13
N PHE A 110 4.16 -2.20 13.42
CA PHE A 110 5.41 -2.52 12.72
C PHE A 110 6.58 -1.70 13.28
N VAL A 111 7.79 -2.14 12.97
CA VAL A 111 9.01 -1.39 13.24
C VAL A 111 9.27 -0.50 12.03
N VAL A 112 9.48 0.81 12.27
CA VAL A 112 9.64 1.80 11.20
C VAL A 112 10.76 1.40 10.23
N ARG A 113 11.90 0.94 10.78
CA ARG A 113 13.03 0.54 9.95
C ARG A 113 12.69 -0.62 9.03
N ASP A 114 11.90 -1.58 9.51
CA ASP A 114 11.51 -2.74 8.71
C ASP A 114 10.62 -2.31 7.54
N LEU A 115 9.69 -1.41 7.79
CA LEU A 115 8.83 -0.86 6.73
C LEU A 115 9.67 -0.14 5.67
N LEU A 116 10.57 0.76 6.11
CA LEU A 116 11.42 1.50 5.18
C LEU A 116 12.36 0.58 4.41
N THR A 117 12.87 -0.48 5.04
CA THR A 117 13.71 -1.45 4.36
C THR A 117 12.94 -2.15 3.23
N GLN A 118 11.71 -2.59 3.50
CA GLN A 118 10.90 -3.22 2.46
C GLN A 118 10.60 -2.26 1.31
N ILE A 119 10.29 -0.99 1.63
CA ILE A 119 10.04 0.01 0.59
C ILE A 119 11.28 0.21 -0.27
N GLN A 120 12.46 0.34 0.36
CA GLN A 120 13.71 0.56 -0.36
C GLN A 120 14.09 -0.62 -1.24
N GLU A 121 13.75 -1.84 -0.84
CA GLU A 121 14.01 -3.03 -1.66
C GLU A 121 13.14 -3.06 -2.91
N VAL A 122 11.93 -2.48 -2.84
CA VAL A 122 10.98 -2.47 -3.95
C VAL A 122 11.21 -1.28 -4.87
N ILE A 123 11.45 -0.10 -4.31
CA ILE A 123 11.71 1.14 -5.07
C ILE A 123 12.97 1.83 -4.54
N PRO A 124 14.14 1.33 -4.86
CA PRO A 124 15.42 1.84 -4.34
C PRO A 124 15.75 3.31 -4.74
#